data_c95a0834b31237c22c757a660c813439
#
_entry.id   c95a0834b31237c22c757a660c813439
#
_cell.length_a   1.000
_cell.length_b   1.000
_cell.length_c   1.000
_cell.angle_alpha   90.00
_cell.angle_beta   90.00
_cell.angle_gamma   90.00
#
_symmetry.space_group_name_H-M   'P 1'
#
loop_
_entity.id
_entity.type
_entity.pdbx_description
1 polymer ?
#
loop_
_entity_poly.entity_id
_entity_poly.type
_entity_poly.pdbx_seq_one_letter_code
_entity_poly.pdbx_strand_id
1 'polypeptide(L)'
;MVSGTCPIFAKKIKIMSWIYLIIAGCLEIGFTTCLKLSHNFTNLKWGAGFLVCAVLSFVFLNKATTVLPLGTAYAVWTGIGAVGTVLVGIIFFKEPFSFWRMFFITTLILSILGLKFMAEGKG
;
A
#
# COMPACT_ATOMS: atom_id res chain seq x y z
N MET A 1 -19.62 -3.64 -13.93
CA MET A 1 -19.62 -5.03 -14.35
C MET A 1 -19.01 -5.17 -15.72
N VAL A 2 -18.19 -6.16 -15.87
CA VAL A 2 -17.48 -6.35 -17.15
C VAL A 2 -18.08 -7.46 -18.01
N SER A 3 -19.39 -7.70 -17.88
CA SER A 3 -20.03 -8.70 -18.68
C SER A 3 -19.92 -8.33 -20.15
N GLY A 4 -19.64 -9.31 -20.99
CA GLY A 4 -19.40 -9.06 -22.38
C GLY A 4 -17.96 -8.71 -22.73
N THR A 5 -17.12 -8.48 -21.70
CA THR A 5 -15.72 -8.17 -21.92
C THR A 5 -14.93 -9.44 -22.17
N CYS A 6 -13.96 -9.36 -23.09
CA CYS A 6 -13.03 -10.45 -23.35
C CYS A 6 -12.30 -10.85 -22.06
N PRO A 7 -12.15 -12.16 -21.77
CA PRO A 7 -11.43 -12.60 -20.56
C PRO A 7 -10.02 -12.05 -20.44
N ILE A 8 -9.33 -11.89 -21.59
CA ILE A 8 -7.97 -11.33 -21.58
C ILE A 8 -8.00 -9.89 -21.13
N PHE A 9 -8.99 -9.13 -21.56
CA PHE A 9 -9.13 -7.73 -21.20
C PHE A 9 -9.47 -7.59 -19.71
N ALA A 10 -10.37 -8.42 -19.20
CA ALA A 10 -10.73 -8.41 -17.78
C ALA A 10 -9.53 -8.75 -16.91
N LYS A 11 -8.72 -9.71 -17.33
CA LYS A 11 -7.51 -10.08 -16.62
C LYS A 11 -6.51 -8.93 -16.59
N LYS A 12 -6.38 -8.22 -17.71
CA LYS A 12 -5.47 -7.08 -17.81
C LYS A 12 -5.89 -5.97 -16.86
N ILE A 13 -7.20 -5.68 -16.78
CA ILE A 13 -7.72 -4.67 -15.86
C ILE A 13 -7.41 -5.04 -14.41
N LYS A 14 -7.58 -6.32 -14.06
CA LYS A 14 -7.32 -6.79 -12.72
C LYS A 14 -5.83 -6.65 -12.36
N ILE A 15 -4.95 -7.00 -13.28
CA ILE A 15 -3.51 -6.86 -13.08
C ILE A 15 -3.14 -5.40 -12.87
N MET A 16 -3.70 -4.51 -13.68
CA MET A 16 -3.44 -3.08 -13.54
C MET A 16 -3.92 -2.54 -12.21
N SER A 17 -5.04 -3.05 -11.70
CA SER A 17 -5.54 -2.64 -10.40
C SER A 17 -4.58 -3.03 -9.28
N TRP A 18 -3.99 -4.22 -9.36
CA TRP A 18 -2.99 -4.64 -8.39
C TRP A 18 -1.73 -3.76 -8.47
N ILE A 19 -1.34 -3.36 -9.68
CA ILE A 19 -0.21 -2.46 -9.87
C ILE A 19 -0.50 -1.11 -9.23
N TYR A 20 -1.70 -0.56 -9.44
CA TYR A 20 -2.10 0.69 -8.81
C TYR A 20 -2.07 0.57 -7.29
N LEU A 21 -2.48 -0.56 -6.77
CA LEU A 21 -2.50 -0.79 -5.33
C LEU A 21 -1.09 -0.82 -4.75
N ILE A 22 -0.17 -1.49 -5.44
CA ILE A 22 1.23 -1.54 -5.02
C ILE A 22 1.85 -0.15 -5.05
N ILE A 23 1.60 0.62 -6.10
CA ILE A 23 2.08 1.99 -6.20
C ILE A 23 1.53 2.83 -5.06
N ALA A 24 0.24 2.68 -4.77
CA ALA A 24 -0.39 3.42 -3.68
C ALA A 24 0.25 3.07 -2.33
N GLY A 25 0.56 1.80 -2.11
CA GLY A 25 1.25 1.36 -0.89
C GLY A 25 2.65 1.96 -0.77
N CYS A 26 3.38 2.00 -1.88
CA CYS A 26 4.70 2.62 -1.90
C CYS A 26 4.62 4.12 -1.60
N LEU A 27 3.60 4.79 -2.14
CA LEU A 27 3.39 6.20 -1.85
C LEU A 27 3.01 6.41 -0.39
N GLU A 28 2.33 5.45 0.22
CA GLU A 28 2.05 5.52 1.65
C GLU A 28 3.33 5.48 2.46
N ILE A 29 4.28 4.65 2.09
CA ILE A 29 5.59 4.63 2.74
C ILE A 29 6.25 6.00 2.60
N GLY A 30 6.13 6.60 1.42
CA GLY A 30 6.69 7.92 1.16
C GLY A 30 6.06 8.99 2.03
N PHE A 31 4.72 9.03 2.11
CA PHE A 31 4.10 10.10 2.86
C PHE A 31 4.27 9.91 4.38
N THR A 32 4.35 8.68 4.88
CA THR A 32 4.62 8.49 6.31
C THR A 32 6.05 8.89 6.65
N THR A 33 7.00 8.65 5.75
CA THR A 33 8.37 9.09 5.94
C THR A 33 8.46 10.61 5.93
N CYS A 34 7.79 11.26 4.97
CA CYS A 34 7.75 12.71 4.90
C CYS A 34 7.09 13.30 6.14
N LEU A 35 6.06 12.66 6.65
CA LEU A 35 5.38 13.10 7.85
C LEU A 35 6.35 13.16 9.03
N LYS A 36 7.15 12.11 9.19
CA LYS A 36 8.12 12.09 10.26
C LYS A 36 9.19 13.16 10.08
N LEU A 37 9.67 13.34 8.86
CA LEU A 37 10.70 14.33 8.56
C LEU A 37 10.19 15.76 8.63
N SER A 38 8.88 15.95 8.61
CA SER A 38 8.31 17.29 8.70
C SER A 38 8.34 17.86 10.12
N HIS A 39 8.67 17.03 11.10
CA HIS A 39 8.71 17.45 12.51
C HIS A 39 7.45 18.21 12.91
N ASN A 40 6.32 17.53 12.80
CA ASN A 40 5.01 18.06 13.15
C ASN A 40 4.61 19.23 12.24
N PHE A 41 4.98 19.13 10.96
CA PHE A 41 4.67 20.12 9.91
C PHE A 41 5.39 21.46 10.09
N THR A 42 6.45 21.48 10.90
CA THR A 42 7.26 22.69 11.02
C THR A 42 8.20 22.87 9.84
N ASN A 43 8.58 21.77 9.19
CA ASN A 43 9.40 21.81 7.97
C ASN A 43 8.48 21.76 6.77
N LEU A 44 8.26 22.89 6.11
CA LEU A 44 7.29 22.99 5.01
C LEU A 44 7.66 22.12 3.82
N LYS A 45 8.96 21.94 3.58
CA LYS A 45 9.41 21.13 2.45
C LYS A 45 8.92 19.69 2.58
N TRP A 46 9.12 19.09 3.75
CA TRP A 46 8.68 17.73 3.98
C TRP A 46 7.16 17.63 4.15
N GLY A 47 6.56 18.69 4.68
CA GLY A 47 5.10 18.76 4.78
C GLY A 47 4.45 18.77 3.41
N ALA A 48 5.04 19.50 2.45
CA ALA A 48 4.56 19.51 1.08
C ALA A 48 4.72 18.13 0.44
N GLY A 49 5.86 17.48 0.66
CA GLY A 49 6.09 16.13 0.18
C GLY A 49 5.06 15.15 0.71
N PHE A 50 4.73 15.25 1.98
CA PHE A 50 3.69 14.45 2.59
C PHE A 50 2.35 14.64 1.85
N LEU A 51 1.97 15.88 1.62
CA LEU A 51 0.69 16.16 0.99
C LEU A 51 0.62 15.59 -0.43
N VAL A 52 1.67 15.78 -1.21
CA VAL A 52 1.73 15.29 -2.58
C VAL A 52 1.64 13.76 -2.61
N CYS A 53 2.44 13.10 -1.79
CA CYS A 53 2.43 11.64 -1.74
C CYS A 53 1.09 11.10 -1.26
N ALA A 54 0.49 11.75 -0.28
CA ALA A 54 -0.80 11.31 0.25
C ALA A 54 -1.90 11.41 -0.81
N VAL A 55 -1.97 12.53 -1.51
CA VAL A 55 -2.97 12.70 -2.56
C VAL A 55 -2.80 11.65 -3.65
N LEU A 56 -1.57 11.45 -4.12
CA LEU A 56 -1.31 10.45 -5.16
C LEU A 56 -1.63 9.04 -4.68
N SER A 57 -1.30 8.74 -3.43
CA SER A 57 -1.59 7.42 -2.86
C SER A 57 -3.09 7.15 -2.87
N PHE A 58 -3.89 8.12 -2.44
CA PHE A 58 -5.33 7.95 -2.41
C PHE A 58 -5.94 7.87 -3.79
N VAL A 59 -5.38 8.59 -4.77
CA VAL A 59 -5.86 8.51 -6.14
C VAL A 59 -5.65 7.10 -6.69
N PHE A 60 -4.46 6.54 -6.51
CA PHE A 60 -4.18 5.18 -6.99
C PHE A 60 -4.98 4.13 -6.23
N LEU A 61 -5.15 4.32 -4.93
CA LEU A 61 -5.99 3.42 -4.14
C LEU A 61 -7.42 3.43 -4.66
N ASN A 62 -7.95 4.61 -4.94
CA ASN A 62 -9.31 4.73 -5.46
C ASN A 62 -9.45 4.00 -6.79
N LYS A 63 -8.46 4.13 -7.68
CA LYS A 63 -8.49 3.43 -8.96
C LYS A 63 -8.51 1.92 -8.77
N ALA A 64 -7.75 1.43 -7.80
CA ALA A 64 -7.71 0.00 -7.52
C ALA A 64 -9.06 -0.50 -7.00
N THR A 65 -9.76 0.29 -6.20
CA THR A 65 -11.03 -0.13 -5.62
C THR A 65 -12.17 -0.15 -6.63
N THR A 66 -11.98 0.38 -7.82
CA THR A 66 -13.01 0.25 -8.86
C THR A 66 -13.11 -1.17 -9.39
N VAL A 67 -12.07 -1.96 -9.21
CA VAL A 67 -12.03 -3.35 -9.69
C VAL A 67 -11.96 -4.33 -8.53
N LEU A 68 -11.14 -4.03 -7.53
CA LEU A 68 -10.91 -4.91 -6.39
C LEU A 68 -11.90 -4.58 -5.26
N PRO A 69 -12.25 -5.59 -4.43
CA PRO A 69 -13.09 -5.32 -3.26
C PRO A 69 -12.44 -4.29 -2.35
N LEU A 70 -13.23 -3.39 -1.80
CA LEU A 70 -12.73 -2.32 -0.96
C LEU A 70 -11.91 -2.83 0.21
N GLY A 71 -12.43 -3.83 0.92
CA GLY A 71 -11.73 -4.37 2.09
C GLY A 71 -10.39 -4.98 1.75
N THR A 72 -10.34 -5.73 0.65
CA THR A 72 -9.09 -6.34 0.19
C THR A 72 -8.08 -5.27 -0.21
N ALA A 73 -8.53 -4.28 -1.00
CA ALA A 73 -7.65 -3.21 -1.45
C ALA A 73 -7.10 -2.42 -0.26
N TYR A 74 -7.96 -2.08 0.68
CA TYR A 74 -7.54 -1.32 1.86
C TYR A 74 -6.55 -2.12 2.72
N ALA A 75 -6.81 -3.39 2.93
CA ALA A 75 -5.94 -4.23 3.75
C ALA A 75 -4.55 -4.36 3.12
N VAL A 76 -4.50 -4.56 1.81
CA VAL A 76 -3.22 -4.68 1.10
C VAL A 76 -2.47 -3.35 1.11
N TRP A 77 -3.17 -2.25 0.82
CA TRP A 77 -2.58 -0.91 0.83
C TRP A 77 -1.97 -0.59 2.19
N THR A 78 -2.76 -0.78 3.25
CA THR A 78 -2.31 -0.51 4.61
C THR A 78 -1.15 -1.43 4.99
N GLY A 79 -1.24 -2.70 4.60
CA GLY A 79 -0.20 -3.68 4.91
C GLY A 79 1.12 -3.35 4.25
N ILE A 80 1.09 -3.02 2.97
CA ILE A 80 2.32 -2.63 2.25
C ILE A 80 2.93 -1.40 2.90
N GLY A 81 2.10 -0.41 3.22
CA GLY A 81 2.57 0.80 3.87
C GLY A 81 3.17 0.52 5.24
N ALA A 82 2.51 -0.32 6.02
CA ALA A 82 3.01 -0.66 7.36
C ALA A 82 4.35 -1.38 7.30
N VAL A 83 4.45 -2.39 6.43
CA VAL A 83 5.71 -3.15 6.28
C VAL A 83 6.83 -2.23 5.83
N GLY A 84 6.57 -1.44 4.79
CA GLY A 84 7.60 -0.54 4.26
C GLY A 84 8.01 0.52 5.26
N THR A 85 7.05 1.07 6.00
CA THR A 85 7.35 2.10 7.00
C THR A 85 8.20 1.54 8.13
N VAL A 86 7.92 0.30 8.56
CA VAL A 86 8.75 -0.33 9.60
C VAL A 86 10.17 -0.54 9.08
N LEU A 87 10.31 -1.00 7.83
CA LEU A 87 11.64 -1.18 7.25
C LEU A 87 12.40 0.13 7.14
N VAL A 88 11.72 1.19 6.72
CA VAL A 88 12.32 2.52 6.67
C VAL A 88 12.74 2.97 8.07
N GLY A 89 11.88 2.73 9.06
CA GLY A 89 12.20 3.09 10.44
C GLY A 89 13.45 2.40 10.94
N ILE A 90 13.58 1.11 10.66
CA ILE A 90 14.75 0.36 11.11
C ILE A 90 16.01 0.80 10.38
N ILE A 91 15.93 0.98 9.06
CA ILE A 91 17.11 1.27 8.24
C ILE A 91 17.54 2.73 8.37
N PHE A 92 16.61 3.67 8.26
CA PHE A 92 16.95 5.09 8.18
C PHE A 92 16.83 5.83 9.51
N PHE A 93 15.89 5.42 10.35
CA PHE A 93 15.68 6.11 11.63
C PHE A 93 16.24 5.32 12.82
N LYS A 94 16.94 4.22 12.53
CA LYS A 94 17.62 3.41 13.54
C LYS A 94 16.71 2.96 14.67
N GLU A 95 15.49 2.61 14.31
CA GLU A 95 14.56 2.06 15.29
C GLU A 95 14.99 0.65 15.71
N PRO A 96 14.61 0.20 16.90
CA PRO A 96 15.05 -1.10 17.40
C PRO A 96 14.58 -2.24 16.51
N PHE A 97 15.50 -3.17 16.28
CA PHE A 97 15.19 -4.43 15.60
C PHE A 97 14.83 -5.43 16.67
N SER A 98 13.66 -6.01 16.60
CA SER A 98 13.19 -6.95 17.61
C SER A 98 12.61 -8.17 16.92
N PHE A 99 12.82 -9.35 17.54
CA PHE A 99 12.29 -10.60 17.01
C PHE A 99 10.77 -10.53 16.87
N TRP A 100 10.08 -10.04 17.90
CA TRP A 100 8.62 -9.99 17.87
C TRP A 100 8.09 -9.04 16.81
N ARG A 101 8.80 -7.96 16.60
CA ARG A 101 8.45 -7.00 15.56
C ARG A 101 8.53 -7.64 14.17
N MET A 102 9.61 -8.37 13.93
CA MET A 102 9.80 -9.05 12.65
C MET A 102 8.80 -10.20 12.50
N PHE A 103 8.48 -10.89 13.58
CA PHE A 103 7.50 -11.95 13.55
C PHE A 103 6.13 -11.42 13.10
N PHE A 104 5.69 -10.33 13.68
CA PHE A 104 4.37 -9.79 13.34
C PHE A 104 4.35 -9.18 11.94
N ILE A 105 5.45 -8.61 11.48
CA ILE A 105 5.55 -8.12 10.11
C ILE A 105 5.48 -9.27 9.11
N THR A 106 6.16 -10.36 9.40
CA THR A 106 6.10 -11.53 8.53
C THR A 106 4.68 -12.08 8.47
N THR A 107 3.99 -12.12 9.60
CA THR A 107 2.60 -12.56 9.65
C THR A 107 1.71 -11.66 8.79
N LEU A 108 1.95 -10.35 8.85
CA LEU A 108 1.20 -9.39 8.06
C LEU A 108 1.41 -9.63 6.56
N ILE A 109 2.65 -9.85 6.15
CA ILE A 109 2.96 -10.12 4.75
C ILE A 109 2.24 -11.39 4.28
N LEU A 110 2.27 -12.44 5.09
CA LEU A 110 1.59 -13.68 4.75
C LEU A 110 0.09 -13.49 4.64
N SER A 111 -0.48 -12.66 5.51
CA SER A 111 -1.92 -12.36 5.46
C SER A 111 -2.28 -11.61 4.19
N ILE A 112 -1.44 -10.68 3.76
CA ILE A 112 -1.66 -9.93 2.52
C ILE A 112 -1.63 -10.87 1.31
N LEU A 113 -0.66 -11.77 1.29
CA LEU A 113 -0.57 -12.75 0.20
C LEU A 113 -1.79 -13.67 0.19
N GLY A 114 -2.28 -14.04 1.37
CA GLY A 114 -3.49 -14.84 1.48
C GLY A 114 -4.72 -14.11 0.94
N LEU A 115 -4.85 -12.82 1.23
CA LEU A 115 -5.95 -12.03 0.72
C LEU A 115 -5.90 -11.90 -0.80
N LYS A 116 -4.71 -11.72 -1.34
CA LYS A 116 -4.55 -11.64 -2.79
C LYS A 116 -4.95 -12.97 -3.44
N PHE A 117 -4.52 -14.07 -2.84
CA PHE A 117 -4.82 -15.39 -3.35
C PHE A 117 -6.33 -15.65 -3.33
N MET A 118 -6.99 -15.28 -2.25
CA MET A 118 -8.44 -15.42 -2.12
C MET A 118 -9.18 -14.58 -3.14
N ALA A 119 -8.73 -13.36 -3.36
CA ALA A 119 -9.36 -12.46 -4.32
C ALA A 119 -9.27 -13.04 -5.73
N GLU A 120 -8.14 -13.61 -6.08
CA GLU A 120 -7.95 -14.22 -7.41
C GLU A 120 -8.73 -15.52 -7.54
N GLY A 121 -8.78 -16.30 -6.46
CA GLY A 121 -9.50 -17.57 -6.47
C GLY A 121 -11.00 -17.41 -6.58
N LYS A 122 -11.52 -16.30 -6.10
CA LYS A 122 -12.96 -16.03 -6.19
C LYS A 122 -13.35 -15.45 -7.54
N GLY A 123 -12.39 -15.03 -8.31
CA GLY A 123 -12.63 -14.50 -9.65
C GLY A 123 -13.07 -13.09 -9.68
#